data_5949ce4205a1cebb833cd6aa148e81bd
#
_entry.id   5949ce4205a1cebb833cd6aa148e81bd
#
_cell.length_a   1.000
_cell.length_b   1.000
_cell.length_c   1.000
_cell.angle_alpha   90.00
_cell.angle_beta   90.00
_cell.angle_gamma   90.00
#
_symmetry.space_group_name_H-M   'P 1'
#
loop_
_entity.id
_entity.type
_entity.pdbx_description
1 polymer ?
#
loop_
_entity_poly.entity_id
_entity_poly.type
_entity_poly.pdbx_seq_one_letter_code
_entity_poly.pdbx_strand_id
1 'polypeptide(L)'
;LQQSATWLAQHRPGYRLLVLDALRPQRVQERLWAELAGTPLSLYLAEPTRGSIHSFGMAVDVTLLDPLGHEVHMGTGFDEMTRASHPEYEAELLAQGLLTAQHLTERGWLRAAMRHGGFHVLPTEWWHFDFGDKAEVRAGMPRVL
;
A
#
# COMPACT_ATOMS: atom_id res chain seq x y z
N LEU A 1 -0.78 12.28 -4.58
CA LEU A 1 0.04 12.26 -3.35
C LEU A 1 0.12 13.64 -2.68
N GLN A 2 0.31 14.73 -3.42
CA GLN A 2 0.42 16.07 -2.82
C GLN A 2 -0.81 16.41 -1.97
N GLN A 3 -2.02 16.17 -2.44
CA GLN A 3 -3.25 16.40 -1.68
C GLN A 3 -3.29 15.56 -0.39
N SER A 4 -2.88 14.30 -0.47
CA SER A 4 -2.77 13.42 0.71
C SER A 4 -1.78 13.95 1.74
N ALA A 5 -0.60 14.40 1.29
CA ALA A 5 0.42 14.96 2.16
C ALA A 5 -0.03 16.29 2.80
N THR A 6 -0.68 17.17 2.02
CA THR A 6 -1.22 18.43 2.53
C THR A 6 -2.30 18.18 3.58
N TRP A 7 -3.23 17.26 3.31
CA TRP A 7 -4.27 16.90 4.27
C TRP A 7 -3.68 16.34 5.56
N LEU A 8 -2.70 15.44 5.46
CA LEU A 8 -2.03 14.86 6.62
C LEU A 8 -1.35 15.94 7.47
N ALA A 9 -0.61 16.85 6.84
CA ALA A 9 0.08 17.95 7.54
C ALA A 9 -0.89 18.88 8.28
N GLN A 10 -2.09 19.09 7.76
CA GLN A 10 -3.14 19.91 8.39
C GLN A 10 -3.80 19.21 9.58
N HIS A 11 -4.02 17.89 9.50
CA HIS A 11 -4.76 17.14 10.51
C HIS A 11 -3.86 16.43 11.54
N ARG A 12 -2.60 16.22 11.19
CA ARG A 12 -1.60 15.58 12.04
C ARG A 12 -0.24 16.29 11.87
N PRO A 13 -0.07 17.48 12.44
CA PRO A 13 1.14 18.29 12.26
C PRO A 13 2.42 17.53 12.61
N GLY A 14 3.45 17.68 11.77
CA GLY A 14 4.73 17.02 11.90
C GLY A 14 4.83 15.63 11.28
N TYR A 15 3.70 14.95 11.03
CA TYR A 15 3.69 13.67 10.32
C TYR A 15 3.82 13.86 8.82
N ARG A 16 4.46 12.90 8.16
CA ARG A 16 4.72 12.92 6.72
C ARG A 16 4.45 11.56 6.09
N LEU A 17 4.13 11.55 4.79
CA LEU A 17 4.13 10.33 3.99
C LEU A 17 5.57 9.94 3.61
N LEU A 18 5.88 8.67 3.72
CA LEU A 18 7.09 8.07 3.15
C LEU A 18 6.65 7.14 2.00
N VAL A 19 7.12 7.42 0.79
CA VAL A 19 6.90 6.55 -0.37
C VAL A 19 7.92 5.43 -0.34
N LEU A 20 7.43 4.19 -0.33
CA LEU A 20 8.24 2.96 -0.27
C LEU A 20 8.42 2.36 -1.67
N ASP A 21 7.35 2.34 -2.48
CA ASP A 21 7.38 1.98 -3.89
C ASP A 21 6.35 2.81 -4.67
N ALA A 22 6.59 3.04 -5.95
CA ALA A 22 5.69 3.79 -6.81
C ALA A 22 5.61 3.17 -8.21
N LEU A 23 6.32 3.75 -9.19
CA LEU A 23 6.39 3.19 -10.53
C LEU A 23 7.29 1.95 -10.54
N ARG A 24 6.71 0.79 -10.79
CA ARG A 24 7.43 -0.47 -10.96
C ARG A 24 7.36 -0.91 -12.43
N PRO A 25 8.45 -0.75 -13.21
CA PRO A 25 8.46 -1.18 -14.61
C PRO A 25 8.08 -2.65 -14.78
N GLN A 26 7.44 -2.99 -15.89
CA GLN A 26 6.95 -4.34 -16.17
C GLN A 26 8.06 -5.40 -16.03
N ARG A 27 9.28 -5.12 -16.51
CA ARG A 27 10.43 -6.03 -16.37
C ARG A 27 10.79 -6.37 -14.92
N VAL A 28 10.51 -5.45 -13.98
CA VAL A 28 10.73 -5.70 -12.54
C VAL A 28 9.64 -6.62 -12.00
N GLN A 29 8.39 -6.38 -12.39
CA GLN A 29 7.26 -7.25 -12.04
C GLN A 29 7.47 -8.70 -12.55
N GLU A 30 8.00 -8.87 -13.76
CA GLU A 30 8.33 -10.17 -14.34
C GLU A 30 9.42 -10.89 -13.56
N ARG A 31 10.44 -10.16 -13.10
CA ARG A 31 11.49 -10.73 -12.24
C ARG A 31 10.95 -11.20 -10.90
N LEU A 32 10.18 -10.37 -10.22
CA LEU A 32 9.54 -10.72 -8.94
C LEU A 32 8.66 -11.97 -9.10
N TRP A 33 7.88 -12.02 -10.18
CA TRP A 33 7.06 -13.18 -10.48
C TRP A 33 7.90 -14.45 -10.71
N ALA A 34 8.98 -14.36 -11.49
CA ALA A 34 9.85 -15.49 -11.76
C ALA A 34 10.52 -16.05 -10.49
N GLU A 35 10.83 -15.18 -9.53
CA GLU A 35 11.44 -15.57 -8.25
C GLU A 35 10.43 -16.16 -7.26
N LEU A 36 9.18 -15.67 -7.26
CA LEU A 36 8.18 -16.00 -6.24
C LEU A 36 7.05 -16.90 -6.76
N ALA A 37 6.96 -17.14 -8.08
CA ALA A 37 5.96 -18.04 -8.66
C ALA A 37 6.09 -19.45 -8.07
N GLY A 38 4.94 -20.03 -7.69
CA GLY A 38 4.90 -21.35 -7.04
C GLY A 38 5.18 -21.34 -5.53
N THR A 39 5.47 -20.18 -4.95
CA THR A 39 5.52 -20.00 -3.49
C THR A 39 4.18 -19.43 -2.99
N PRO A 40 3.88 -19.51 -1.67
CA PRO A 40 2.71 -18.85 -1.09
C PRO A 40 2.68 -17.32 -1.31
N LEU A 41 3.84 -16.70 -1.54
CA LEU A 41 3.97 -15.27 -1.79
C LEU A 41 3.46 -14.84 -3.16
N SER A 42 3.31 -15.77 -4.11
CA SER A 42 2.73 -15.48 -5.43
C SER A 42 1.29 -14.94 -5.36
N LEU A 43 0.56 -15.22 -4.26
CA LEU A 43 -0.80 -14.70 -4.02
C LEU A 43 -0.82 -13.16 -3.88
N TYR A 44 0.29 -12.55 -3.48
CA TYR A 44 0.42 -11.11 -3.30
C TYR A 44 0.97 -10.39 -4.55
N LEU A 45 1.33 -11.15 -5.59
CA LEU A 45 1.85 -10.60 -6.82
C LEU A 45 0.80 -10.60 -7.94
N ALA A 46 0.71 -9.48 -8.64
CA ALA A 46 -0.04 -9.46 -9.89
C ALA A 46 0.69 -10.31 -10.94
N GLU A 47 -0.06 -11.20 -11.60
CA GLU A 47 0.47 -11.96 -12.73
C GLU A 47 0.98 -11.01 -13.83
N PRO A 48 2.19 -11.24 -14.39
CA PRO A 48 2.81 -10.32 -15.35
C PRO A 48 1.95 -10.05 -16.59
N THR A 49 1.22 -11.05 -17.09
CA THR A 49 0.32 -10.90 -18.24
C THR A 49 -0.78 -9.88 -17.96
N ARG A 50 -1.35 -9.91 -16.76
CA ARG A 50 -2.36 -8.94 -16.30
C ARG A 50 -1.76 -7.58 -15.94
N GLY A 51 -0.55 -7.55 -15.43
CA GLY A 51 0.18 -6.37 -14.98
C GLY A 51 -0.20 -5.87 -13.59
N SER A 52 0.82 -5.45 -12.84
CA SER A 52 0.65 -4.71 -11.60
C SER A 52 0.18 -3.28 -11.88
N ILE A 53 -0.65 -2.71 -11.02
CA ILE A 53 -1.07 -1.31 -11.15
C ILE A 53 0.12 -0.35 -10.98
N HIS A 54 1.16 -0.74 -10.24
CA HIS A 54 2.45 -0.05 -10.21
C HIS A 54 3.10 0.10 -11.59
N SER A 55 2.94 -0.88 -12.49
CA SER A 55 3.53 -0.82 -13.84
C SER A 55 2.84 0.20 -14.77
N PHE A 56 1.69 0.69 -14.35
CA PHE A 56 0.98 1.78 -15.02
C PHE A 56 1.21 3.14 -14.34
N GLY A 57 2.01 3.19 -13.25
CA GLY A 57 2.20 4.40 -12.44
C GLY A 57 0.96 4.83 -11.65
N MET A 58 0.02 3.91 -11.44
CA MET A 58 -1.28 4.18 -10.82
C MET A 58 -1.44 3.50 -9.45
N ALA A 59 -0.33 3.05 -8.83
CA ALA A 59 -0.28 2.58 -7.46
C ALA A 59 0.96 3.12 -6.74
N VAL A 60 0.85 3.25 -5.43
CA VAL A 60 1.95 3.61 -4.53
C VAL A 60 1.88 2.79 -3.26
N ASP A 61 3.04 2.42 -2.75
CA ASP A 61 3.21 1.87 -1.41
C ASP A 61 3.75 2.97 -0.51
N VAL A 62 3.06 3.24 0.58
CA VAL A 62 3.37 4.36 1.48
C VAL A 62 3.22 3.96 2.96
N THR A 63 3.98 4.62 3.80
CA THR A 63 3.82 4.60 5.25
C THR A 63 3.88 6.02 5.82
N LEU A 64 3.84 6.14 7.14
CA LEU A 64 3.96 7.41 7.85
C LEU A 64 5.33 7.55 8.52
N LEU A 65 5.85 8.77 8.49
CA LEU A 65 6.92 9.20 9.39
C LEU A 65 6.32 10.06 10.50
N ASP A 66 6.80 9.84 11.72
CA ASP A 66 6.49 10.66 12.88
C ASP A 66 7.22 12.03 12.80
N PRO A 67 6.97 12.97 13.74
CA PRO A 67 7.63 14.28 13.75
C PRO A 67 9.16 14.19 13.92
N LEU A 68 9.69 13.09 14.45
CA LEU A 68 11.12 12.86 14.61
C LEU A 68 11.76 12.21 13.38
N GLY A 69 10.93 11.79 12.41
CA GLY A 69 11.38 11.14 11.17
C GLY A 69 11.52 9.62 11.27
N HIS A 70 10.99 8.99 12.32
CA HIS A 70 10.93 7.53 12.44
C HIS A 70 9.68 6.99 11.72
N GLU A 71 9.81 5.81 11.13
CA GLU A 71 8.64 5.10 10.60
C GLU A 71 7.66 4.77 11.72
N VAL A 72 6.39 5.04 11.47
CA VAL A 72 5.31 4.71 12.39
C VAL A 72 5.05 3.21 12.35
N HIS A 73 4.94 2.60 13.53
CA HIS A 73 4.71 1.16 13.64
C HIS A 73 3.28 0.79 13.27
N MET A 74 3.11 0.02 12.20
CA MET A 74 1.81 -0.36 11.63
C MET A 74 1.33 -1.76 12.02
N GLY A 75 2.07 -2.45 12.90
CA GLY A 75 1.77 -3.82 13.33
C GLY A 75 2.48 -4.90 12.50
N THR A 76 2.82 -4.59 11.25
CA THR A 76 3.71 -5.37 10.38
C THR A 76 4.62 -4.42 9.61
N GLY A 77 5.73 -4.93 9.10
CA GLY A 77 6.60 -4.19 8.18
C GLY A 77 6.01 -4.08 6.77
N PHE A 78 6.64 -3.24 5.95
CA PHE A 78 6.42 -3.19 4.51
C PHE A 78 6.84 -4.54 3.87
N ASP A 79 6.08 -5.00 2.89
CA ASP A 79 6.26 -6.29 2.21
C ASP A 79 6.21 -7.52 3.13
N GLU A 80 5.79 -7.38 4.37
CA GLU A 80 5.50 -8.50 5.25
C GLU A 80 4.16 -9.13 4.87
N MET A 81 4.22 -10.10 3.94
CA MET A 81 3.05 -10.74 3.32
C MET A 81 2.40 -11.75 4.27
N THR A 82 1.75 -11.26 5.32
CA THR A 82 1.03 -12.04 6.32
C THR A 82 -0.41 -11.56 6.47
N ARG A 83 -1.25 -12.37 7.10
CA ARG A 83 -2.64 -12.00 7.39
C ARG A 83 -2.74 -10.71 8.24
N ALA A 84 -1.73 -10.44 9.08
CA ALA A 84 -1.67 -9.23 9.89
C ALA A 84 -1.47 -7.95 9.05
N SER A 85 -1.06 -8.07 7.80
CA SER A 85 -0.95 -6.95 6.86
C SER A 85 -2.26 -6.61 6.15
N HIS A 86 -3.29 -7.46 6.26
CA HIS A 86 -4.56 -7.29 5.56
C HIS A 86 -5.50 -6.32 6.29
N PRO A 87 -5.88 -5.19 5.70
CA PRO A 87 -6.93 -4.31 6.23
C PRO A 87 -8.25 -5.02 6.51
N GLU A 88 -8.62 -6.01 5.71
CA GLU A 88 -9.89 -6.74 5.86
C GLU A 88 -9.99 -7.56 7.16
N TYR A 89 -8.86 -7.91 7.79
CA TYR A 89 -8.82 -8.70 9.03
C TYR A 89 -8.51 -7.88 10.29
N GLU A 90 -8.37 -6.56 10.18
CA GLU A 90 -7.95 -5.69 11.29
C GLU A 90 -8.80 -5.86 12.56
N ALA A 91 -10.13 -5.91 12.41
CA ALA A 91 -11.04 -6.04 13.54
C ALA A 91 -10.89 -7.40 14.26
N GLU A 92 -10.76 -8.48 13.49
CA GLU A 92 -10.54 -9.83 14.00
C GLU A 92 -9.19 -9.92 14.72
N LEU A 93 -8.13 -9.41 14.10
CA LEU A 93 -6.78 -9.46 14.65
C LEU A 93 -6.61 -8.58 15.89
N LEU A 94 -7.34 -7.47 15.97
CA LEU A 94 -7.44 -6.67 17.19
C LEU A 94 -8.10 -7.48 18.33
N ALA A 95 -9.21 -8.16 18.05
CA ALA A 95 -9.90 -8.99 19.04
C ALA A 95 -9.04 -10.15 19.53
N GLN A 96 -8.16 -10.67 18.67
CA GLN A 96 -7.20 -11.73 19.01
C GLN A 96 -5.92 -11.20 19.70
N GLY A 97 -5.74 -9.89 19.83
CA GLY A 97 -4.54 -9.27 20.41
C GLY A 97 -3.29 -9.36 19.51
N LEU A 98 -3.45 -9.71 18.22
CA LEU A 98 -2.36 -9.77 17.23
C LEU A 98 -2.05 -8.40 16.63
N LEU A 99 -3.04 -7.51 16.58
CA LEU A 99 -2.87 -6.09 16.33
C LEU A 99 -3.33 -5.29 17.54
N THR A 100 -2.80 -4.10 17.71
CA THR A 100 -3.20 -3.18 18.78
C THR A 100 -4.12 -2.08 18.26
N ALA A 101 -4.88 -1.44 19.16
CA ALA A 101 -5.67 -0.26 18.80
C ALA A 101 -4.80 0.87 18.22
N GLN A 102 -3.56 1.00 18.70
CA GLN A 102 -2.60 1.97 18.16
C GLN A 102 -2.26 1.67 16.70
N HIS A 103 -1.97 0.41 16.34
CA HIS A 103 -1.71 0.03 14.94
C HIS A 103 -2.89 0.39 14.03
N LEU A 104 -4.13 0.12 14.47
CA LEU A 104 -5.31 0.45 13.69
C LEU A 104 -5.52 1.97 13.57
N THR A 105 -5.23 2.72 14.61
CA THR A 105 -5.26 4.19 14.58
C THR A 105 -4.27 4.73 13.56
N GLU A 106 -3.03 4.24 13.55
CA GLU A 106 -2.00 4.69 12.60
C GLU A 106 -2.35 4.34 11.15
N ARG A 107 -2.79 3.10 10.90
CA ARG A 107 -3.33 2.71 9.58
C ARG A 107 -4.54 3.56 9.17
N GLY A 108 -5.40 3.93 10.14
CA GLY A 108 -6.53 4.82 9.92
C GLY A 108 -6.12 6.20 9.43
N TRP A 109 -5.08 6.79 10.02
CA TRP A 109 -4.53 8.06 9.58
C TRP A 109 -3.97 7.99 8.15
N LEU A 110 -3.21 6.94 7.85
CA LEU A 110 -2.67 6.72 6.51
C LEU A 110 -3.80 6.60 5.48
N ARG A 111 -4.79 5.74 5.74
CA ARG A 111 -5.95 5.56 4.84
C ARG A 111 -6.74 6.84 4.64
N ALA A 112 -6.95 7.63 5.70
CA ALA A 112 -7.68 8.89 5.59
C ALA A 112 -6.95 9.90 4.70
N ALA A 113 -5.63 10.05 4.88
CA ALA A 113 -4.80 10.92 4.05
C ALA A 113 -4.82 10.47 2.59
N MET A 114 -4.63 9.18 2.33
CA MET A 114 -4.58 8.64 0.97
C MET A 114 -5.94 8.73 0.28
N ARG A 115 -7.04 8.44 0.99
CA ARG A 115 -8.41 8.61 0.47
C ARG A 115 -8.70 10.05 0.08
N HIS A 116 -8.24 11.01 0.87
CA HIS A 116 -8.38 12.43 0.53
C HIS A 116 -7.71 12.79 -0.79
N GLY A 117 -6.60 12.14 -1.11
CA GLY A 117 -5.91 12.26 -2.39
C GLY A 117 -6.52 11.43 -3.55
N GLY A 118 -7.63 10.73 -3.32
CA GLY A 118 -8.31 9.91 -4.33
C GLY A 118 -7.80 8.48 -4.46
N PHE A 119 -6.99 8.01 -3.50
CA PHE A 119 -6.46 6.65 -3.50
C PHE A 119 -7.33 5.67 -2.71
N HIS A 120 -7.23 4.38 -3.06
CA HIS A 120 -7.96 3.29 -2.43
C HIS A 120 -6.98 2.23 -1.92
N VAL A 121 -7.10 1.84 -0.64
CA VAL A 121 -6.26 0.80 -0.04
C VAL A 121 -6.58 -0.58 -0.64
N LEU A 122 -5.56 -1.41 -0.82
CA LEU A 122 -5.73 -2.82 -1.17
C LEU A 122 -6.20 -3.62 0.06
N PRO A 123 -7.18 -4.55 -0.07
CA PRO A 123 -7.68 -5.32 1.07
C PRO A 123 -6.64 -6.22 1.76
N THR A 124 -5.56 -6.58 1.07
CA THR A 124 -4.52 -7.50 1.53
C THR A 124 -3.23 -6.84 1.99
N GLU A 125 -3.09 -5.52 1.80
CA GLU A 125 -1.85 -4.79 2.09
C GLU A 125 -2.17 -3.39 2.63
N TRP A 126 -1.81 -3.09 3.88
CA TRP A 126 -2.12 -1.80 4.52
C TRP A 126 -1.35 -0.63 3.89
N TRP A 127 -0.21 -0.90 3.25
CA TRP A 127 0.67 0.10 2.61
C TRP A 127 0.31 0.44 1.17
N HIS A 128 -0.41 -0.48 0.46
CA HIS A 128 -0.67 -0.37 -0.97
C HIS A 128 -1.96 0.40 -1.29
N PHE A 129 -1.82 1.40 -2.16
CA PHE A 129 -2.91 2.26 -2.57
C PHE A 129 -2.96 2.40 -4.09
N ASP A 130 -4.10 2.05 -4.68
CA ASP A 130 -4.38 2.26 -6.10
C ASP A 130 -5.05 3.62 -6.33
N PHE A 131 -4.77 4.23 -7.48
CA PHE A 131 -5.47 5.40 -7.98
C PHE A 131 -6.29 5.03 -9.23
N GLY A 132 -7.59 5.33 -9.22
CA GLY A 132 -8.51 4.96 -10.28
C GLY A 132 -8.99 3.50 -10.22
N ASP A 133 -9.86 3.14 -11.17
CA ASP A 133 -10.34 1.77 -11.33
C ASP A 133 -9.31 0.89 -12.03
N LYS A 134 -9.03 -0.28 -11.47
CA LYS A 134 -7.99 -1.21 -11.98
C LYS A 134 -8.27 -1.71 -13.41
N ALA A 135 -9.55 -1.91 -13.75
CA ALA A 135 -9.91 -2.40 -15.09
C ALA A 135 -9.75 -1.30 -16.12
N GLU A 136 -10.17 -0.08 -15.79
CA GLU A 136 -10.00 1.09 -16.66
C GLU A 136 -8.51 1.44 -16.86
N VAL A 137 -7.71 1.39 -15.78
CA VAL A 137 -6.25 1.61 -15.85
C VAL A 137 -5.61 0.62 -16.82
N ARG A 138 -5.91 -0.68 -16.67
CA ARG A 138 -5.34 -1.72 -17.54
C ARG A 138 -5.81 -1.64 -18.98
N ALA A 139 -7.04 -1.18 -19.22
CA ALA A 139 -7.58 -1.06 -20.57
C ALA A 139 -7.11 0.21 -21.31
N GLY A 140 -6.89 1.31 -20.58
CA GLY A 140 -6.69 2.63 -21.16
C GLY A 140 -5.28 3.21 -21.03
N MET A 141 -4.42 2.65 -20.18
CA MET A 141 -3.11 3.21 -19.90
C MET A 141 -1.95 2.31 -20.41
N PRO A 142 -0.87 2.90 -20.93
CA PRO A 142 0.32 2.13 -21.29
C PRO A 142 1.07 1.65 -20.03
N ARG A 143 1.62 0.45 -20.11
CA ARG A 143 2.58 -0.03 -19.11
C ARG A 143 3.95 0.59 -19.35
N VAL A 144 4.64 0.91 -18.28
CA VAL A 144 6.07 1.22 -18.34
C VAL A 144 6.84 -0.10 -18.39
N LEU A 145 7.65 -0.30 -19.44
CA LEU A 145 8.41 -1.52 -19.72
C LEU A 145 9.68 -1.64 -18.87
#